data_5c7d62394c1c3f281a59231cd34e48c4
#
_entry.id   5c7d62394c1c3f281a59231cd34e48c4
#
_cell.length_a   1.000
_cell.length_b   1.000
_cell.length_c   1.000
_cell.angle_alpha   90.00
_cell.angle_beta   90.00
_cell.angle_gamma   90.00
#
_symmetry.space_group_name_H-M   'P 1'
#
loop_
_entity.id
_entity.type
_entity.pdbx_description
1 polymer ?
#
loop_
_entity_poly.entity_id
_entity_poly.type
_entity_poly.pdbx_seq_one_letter_code
_entity_poly.pdbx_strand_id
1 'polypeptide(L)'
;MRLRAFLPVLFLASPVSAEDVLRVAVASNFADTAGILLVAFQHQAGVEFRLTTGSTGKLYAQVVNGAPFDVFMSADAERPRLLEAGGHAVAGSRYTYARGRLIVWSSTADDCMGALYDMSAGKIALANPVTAPYGRAAKEFLIAVNAWDAAVGRIVYGQNVLQAIQFAATGNAPTAIIPRTHANHPAMPRATCTAAVPASSHAPLEQQVVLISADNEAARGFVEFLRSDAARQEIVAAGYEVLP
;
A
#
# COMPACT_ATOMS: atom_id res chain seq x y z
N MET A 1 -29.19 64.60 4.84
CA MET A 1 -27.98 63.73 4.69
C MET A 1 -28.16 62.52 5.62
N ARG A 2 -28.55 61.35 5.10
CA ARG A 2 -28.78 60.14 5.89
C ARG A 2 -27.52 59.23 5.81
N LEU A 3 -26.84 59.11 6.95
CA LEU A 3 -25.69 58.26 7.13
C LEU A 3 -26.17 56.81 7.21
N ARG A 4 -25.75 55.96 6.21
CA ARG A 4 -25.97 54.49 6.27
C ARG A 4 -24.80 53.88 7.01
N ALA A 5 -25.04 53.32 8.17
CA ALA A 5 -24.09 52.54 8.89
C ALA A 5 -23.90 51.18 8.19
N PHE A 6 -22.69 50.90 7.72
CA PHE A 6 -22.27 49.58 7.25
C PHE A 6 -21.86 48.74 8.47
N LEU A 7 -22.61 47.67 8.78
CA LEU A 7 -22.22 46.70 9.78
C LEU A 7 -21.29 45.66 9.10
N PRO A 8 -20.04 45.48 9.56
CA PRO A 8 -19.20 44.44 9.01
C PRO A 8 -19.70 43.06 9.50
N VAL A 9 -20.03 42.17 8.56
CA VAL A 9 -20.30 40.74 8.88
C VAL A 9 -18.97 40.06 9.14
N LEU A 10 -18.70 39.77 10.40
CA LEU A 10 -17.52 39.00 10.85
C LEU A 10 -17.78 37.52 10.51
N PHE A 11 -17.14 36.98 9.48
CA PHE A 11 -17.07 35.54 9.25
C PHE A 11 -16.17 34.91 10.32
N LEU A 12 -16.78 34.31 11.33
CA LEU A 12 -16.08 33.46 12.29
C LEU A 12 -15.73 32.14 11.55
N ALA A 13 -14.48 32.03 11.07
CA ALA A 13 -13.94 30.75 10.68
C ALA A 13 -13.80 29.90 11.95
N SER A 14 -14.60 28.85 12.08
CA SER A 14 -14.43 27.87 13.17
C SER A 14 -13.05 27.26 13.04
N PRO A 15 -12.25 27.19 14.12
CA PRO A 15 -10.98 26.48 14.07
C PRO A 15 -11.27 25.00 13.84
N VAL A 16 -10.68 24.44 12.78
CA VAL A 16 -10.64 22.98 12.60
C VAL A 16 -9.89 22.40 13.79
N SER A 17 -10.55 21.60 14.59
CA SER A 17 -9.93 20.94 15.74
C SER A 17 -8.87 19.95 15.22
N ALA A 18 -7.77 19.79 15.96
CA ALA A 18 -6.73 18.79 15.60
C ALA A 18 -7.28 17.34 15.67
N GLU A 19 -8.48 17.14 16.21
CA GLU A 19 -9.22 15.88 16.27
C GLU A 19 -9.90 15.52 14.93
N ASP A 20 -10.09 16.50 14.03
CA ASP A 20 -10.83 16.33 12.78
C ASP A 20 -9.97 15.83 11.60
N VAL A 21 -8.65 15.68 11.78
CA VAL A 21 -7.73 15.20 10.74
C VAL A 21 -7.58 13.69 10.80
N LEU A 22 -8.00 12.99 9.76
CA LEU A 22 -7.82 11.54 9.61
C LEU A 22 -6.37 11.19 9.24
N ARG A 23 -5.65 10.45 10.10
CA ARG A 23 -4.25 10.04 9.89
C ARG A 23 -4.18 8.57 9.50
N VAL A 24 -3.87 8.32 8.24
CA VAL A 24 -3.83 6.96 7.68
C VAL A 24 -2.39 6.53 7.42
N ALA A 25 -1.98 5.40 8.01
CA ALA A 25 -0.76 4.70 7.66
C ALA A 25 -1.07 3.61 6.63
N VAL A 26 -0.46 3.66 5.45
CA VAL A 26 -0.73 2.71 4.37
C VAL A 26 0.52 2.02 3.85
N ALA A 27 0.46 0.72 3.64
CA ALA A 27 1.49 -0.03 2.94
C ALA A 27 1.69 0.52 1.52
N SER A 28 2.95 0.76 1.15
CA SER A 28 3.31 1.52 -0.05
C SER A 28 2.77 0.96 -1.38
N ASN A 29 2.47 -0.33 -1.44
CA ASN A 29 1.83 -0.93 -2.62
C ASN A 29 0.40 -0.42 -2.87
N PHE A 30 -0.27 0.08 -1.83
CA PHE A 30 -1.66 0.56 -1.91
C PHE A 30 -1.75 2.10 -1.83
N ALA A 31 -0.63 2.81 -1.83
CA ALA A 31 -0.57 4.25 -1.57
C ALA A 31 -1.42 5.07 -2.55
N ASP A 32 -1.28 4.83 -3.86
CA ASP A 32 -2.02 5.56 -4.90
C ASP A 32 -3.53 5.31 -4.79
N THR A 33 -3.94 4.04 -4.64
CA THR A 33 -5.34 3.66 -4.46
C THR A 33 -5.92 4.26 -3.17
N ALA A 34 -5.16 4.21 -2.07
CA ALA A 34 -5.58 4.84 -0.81
C ALA A 34 -5.76 6.36 -0.96
N GLY A 35 -4.88 7.02 -1.72
CA GLY A 35 -5.02 8.45 -2.03
C GLY A 35 -6.33 8.77 -2.75
N ILE A 36 -6.69 8.00 -3.77
CA ILE A 36 -7.97 8.14 -4.50
C ILE A 36 -9.17 7.94 -3.55
N LEU A 37 -9.14 6.87 -2.75
CA LEU A 37 -10.21 6.55 -1.81
C LEU A 37 -10.37 7.62 -0.71
N LEU A 38 -9.25 8.17 -0.21
CA LEU A 38 -9.26 9.24 0.80
C LEU A 38 -9.80 10.54 0.23
N VAL A 39 -9.46 10.90 -1.01
CA VAL A 39 -10.04 12.07 -1.70
C VAL A 39 -11.55 11.89 -1.88
N ALA A 40 -12.01 10.71 -2.30
CA ALA A 40 -13.44 10.42 -2.43
C ALA A 40 -14.15 10.52 -1.06
N PHE A 41 -13.57 9.97 -0.01
CA PHE A 41 -14.11 10.06 1.34
C PHE A 41 -14.11 11.51 1.86
N GLN A 42 -13.06 12.29 1.62
CA GLN A 42 -13.00 13.71 1.97
C GLN A 42 -14.14 14.49 1.33
N HIS A 43 -14.43 14.28 0.05
CA HIS A 43 -15.56 14.92 -0.63
C HIS A 43 -16.92 14.55 -0.02
N GLN A 44 -17.07 13.31 0.47
CA GLN A 44 -18.31 12.83 1.09
C GLN A 44 -18.49 13.32 2.52
N ALA A 45 -17.42 13.27 3.33
CA ALA A 45 -17.47 13.49 4.77
C ALA A 45 -17.01 14.89 5.22
N GLY A 46 -16.37 15.67 4.35
CA GLY A 46 -15.85 16.99 4.68
C GLY A 46 -14.62 16.96 5.61
N VAL A 47 -13.91 15.84 5.68
CA VAL A 47 -12.82 15.60 6.63
C VAL A 47 -11.46 15.73 5.95
N GLU A 48 -10.54 16.47 6.56
CA GLU A 48 -9.15 16.49 6.11
C GLU A 48 -8.42 15.18 6.44
N PHE A 49 -7.42 14.81 5.63
CA PHE A 49 -6.62 13.62 5.89
C PHE A 49 -5.12 13.85 5.73
N ARG A 50 -4.35 12.99 6.39
CA ARG A 50 -2.90 12.84 6.20
C ARG A 50 -2.57 11.38 5.91
N LEU A 51 -1.90 11.15 4.78
CA LEU A 51 -1.48 9.83 4.35
C LEU A 51 0.03 9.64 4.59
N THR A 52 0.38 8.62 5.37
CA THR A 52 1.76 8.20 5.59
C THR A 52 1.99 6.86 4.93
N THR A 53 3.00 6.79 4.06
CA THR A 53 3.31 5.58 3.29
C THR A 53 4.61 4.93 3.75
N GLY A 54 4.65 3.60 3.77
CA GLY A 54 5.85 2.86 4.17
C GLY A 54 5.74 1.37 3.90
N SER A 55 6.76 0.59 4.29
CA SER A 55 6.58 -0.86 4.36
C SER A 55 5.70 -1.21 5.56
N THR A 56 4.87 -2.24 5.40
CA THR A 56 3.95 -2.72 6.44
C THR A 56 4.64 -2.91 7.80
N GLY A 57 5.82 -3.54 7.83
CA GLY A 57 6.54 -3.78 9.08
C GLY A 57 7.08 -2.50 9.74
N LYS A 58 7.51 -1.49 8.95
CA LYS A 58 7.95 -0.21 9.51
C LYS A 58 6.77 0.57 10.10
N LEU A 59 5.64 0.60 9.40
CA LEU A 59 4.42 1.26 9.89
C LEU A 59 3.87 0.57 11.13
N TYR A 60 3.85 -0.77 11.15
CA TYR A 60 3.51 -1.55 12.34
C TYR A 60 4.36 -1.15 13.55
N ALA A 61 5.69 -1.08 13.38
CA ALA A 61 6.59 -0.68 14.45
C ALA A 61 6.31 0.77 14.92
N GLN A 62 5.95 1.68 14.02
CA GLN A 62 5.56 3.05 14.38
C GLN A 62 4.28 3.05 15.23
N VAL A 63 3.25 2.27 14.86
CA VAL A 63 2.00 2.15 15.65
C VAL A 63 2.31 1.62 17.04
N VAL A 64 3.07 0.52 17.17
CA VAL A 64 3.45 -0.05 18.46
C VAL A 64 4.23 0.94 19.33
N ASN A 65 5.02 1.83 18.72
CA ASN A 65 5.75 2.89 19.42
C ASN A 65 4.94 4.19 19.61
N GLY A 66 3.61 4.16 19.42
CA GLY A 66 2.71 5.27 19.72
C GLY A 66 2.65 6.37 18.68
N ALA A 67 3.03 6.09 17.42
CA ALA A 67 2.80 7.05 16.34
C ALA A 67 1.30 7.36 16.20
N PRO A 68 0.91 8.64 16.03
CA PRO A 68 -0.48 9.08 16.11
C PRO A 68 -1.25 8.79 14.81
N PHE A 69 -1.38 7.52 14.46
CA PHE A 69 -2.22 7.07 13.36
C PHE A 69 -3.62 6.71 13.87
N ASP A 70 -4.63 6.92 13.04
CA ASP A 70 -6.01 6.57 13.32
C ASP A 70 -6.40 5.26 12.63
N VAL A 71 -5.83 5.03 11.43
CA VAL A 71 -6.08 3.82 10.61
C VAL A 71 -4.77 3.25 10.10
N PHE A 72 -4.63 1.93 10.13
CA PHE A 72 -3.51 1.22 9.51
C PHE A 72 -4.01 0.28 8.42
N MET A 73 -3.51 0.49 7.19
CA MET A 73 -3.78 -0.33 6.01
C MET A 73 -2.54 -1.15 5.67
N SER A 74 -2.58 -2.42 6.04
CA SER A 74 -1.48 -3.38 5.92
C SER A 74 -1.54 -4.13 4.58
N ALA A 75 -0.39 -4.56 4.07
CA ALA A 75 -0.30 -5.48 2.94
C ALA A 75 -0.29 -6.97 3.37
N ASP A 76 -0.54 -7.28 4.64
CA ASP A 76 -0.76 -8.62 5.17
C ASP A 76 -1.82 -8.63 6.27
N ALA A 77 -2.24 -9.84 6.67
CA ALA A 77 -3.18 -10.06 7.76
C ALA A 77 -2.49 -10.22 9.14
N GLU A 78 -1.18 -10.48 9.15
CA GLU A 78 -0.43 -10.79 10.36
C GLU A 78 -0.32 -9.57 11.28
N ARG A 79 0.12 -8.44 10.74
CA ARG A 79 0.39 -7.24 11.54
C ARG A 79 -0.86 -6.58 12.11
N PRO A 80 -1.98 -6.44 11.38
CA PRO A 80 -3.24 -6.02 11.98
C PRO A 80 -3.71 -6.92 13.12
N ARG A 81 -3.58 -8.25 12.96
CA ARG A 81 -3.89 -9.21 14.03
C ARG A 81 -3.01 -9.01 15.26
N LEU A 82 -1.70 -8.76 15.07
CA LEU A 82 -0.77 -8.49 16.17
C LEU A 82 -1.08 -7.18 16.88
N LEU A 83 -1.51 -6.13 16.17
CA LEU A 83 -1.93 -4.86 16.78
C LEU A 83 -3.16 -5.05 17.66
N GLU A 84 -4.18 -5.79 17.19
CA GLU A 84 -5.35 -6.11 18.02
C GLU A 84 -4.96 -6.93 19.26
N ALA A 85 -4.17 -7.99 19.08
CA ALA A 85 -3.74 -8.85 20.17
C ALA A 85 -2.86 -8.14 21.21
N GLY A 86 -2.10 -7.12 20.77
CA GLY A 86 -1.24 -6.30 21.63
C GLY A 86 -1.95 -5.08 22.26
N GLY A 87 -3.25 -4.87 21.99
CA GLY A 87 -3.98 -3.70 22.46
C GLY A 87 -3.59 -2.37 21.81
N HIS A 88 -2.93 -2.42 20.64
CA HIS A 88 -2.54 -1.25 19.85
C HIS A 88 -3.56 -0.90 18.76
N ALA A 89 -4.67 -1.62 18.69
CA ALA A 89 -5.76 -1.38 17.74
C ALA A 89 -7.09 -1.78 18.37
N VAL A 90 -8.17 -1.25 17.83
CA VAL A 90 -9.54 -1.54 18.27
C VAL A 90 -9.89 -2.99 17.93
N ALA A 91 -10.18 -3.78 18.95
CA ALA A 91 -10.50 -5.21 18.81
C ALA A 91 -11.71 -5.42 17.88
N GLY A 92 -11.59 -6.37 16.93
CA GLY A 92 -12.65 -6.71 15.98
C GLY A 92 -12.83 -5.71 14.84
N SER A 93 -11.99 -4.67 14.73
CA SER A 93 -12.08 -3.67 13.68
C SER A 93 -11.42 -4.09 12.36
N ARG A 94 -10.52 -5.09 12.40
CA ARG A 94 -9.78 -5.51 11.22
C ARG A 94 -10.62 -6.34 10.25
N TYR A 95 -10.40 -6.12 8.97
CA TYR A 95 -10.92 -7.00 7.91
C TYR A 95 -10.05 -6.92 6.66
N THR A 96 -10.20 -7.92 5.76
CA THR A 96 -9.52 -7.95 4.47
C THR A 96 -10.28 -7.09 3.47
N TYR A 97 -9.65 -5.99 3.02
CA TYR A 97 -10.24 -5.08 2.04
C TYR A 97 -9.81 -5.39 0.60
N ALA A 98 -8.66 -6.09 0.43
CA ALA A 98 -8.13 -6.44 -0.88
C ALA A 98 -7.20 -7.65 -0.80
N ARG A 99 -6.97 -8.31 -1.94
CA ARG A 99 -5.91 -9.28 -2.13
C ARG A 99 -5.01 -8.84 -3.28
N GLY A 100 -3.70 -8.85 -3.05
CA GLY A 100 -2.70 -8.51 -4.02
C GLY A 100 -2.19 -9.70 -4.83
N ARG A 101 -1.55 -9.41 -5.97
CA ARG A 101 -0.86 -10.39 -6.81
C ARG A 101 0.53 -9.87 -7.17
N LEU A 102 1.47 -10.77 -7.41
CA LEU A 102 2.80 -10.48 -7.89
C LEU A 102 2.94 -10.77 -9.38
N ILE A 103 3.84 -10.03 -10.01
CA ILE A 103 4.38 -10.32 -11.33
C ILE A 103 5.91 -10.27 -11.31
N VAL A 104 6.54 -11.00 -12.20
CA VAL A 104 7.89 -10.71 -12.68
C VAL A 104 7.75 -9.74 -13.84
N TRP A 105 8.50 -8.67 -13.81
CA TRP A 105 8.53 -7.61 -14.82
C TRP A 105 9.96 -7.40 -15.28
N SER A 106 10.18 -7.19 -16.58
CA SER A 106 11.49 -6.79 -17.11
C SER A 106 11.36 -5.77 -18.24
N SER A 107 12.34 -4.86 -18.32
CA SER A 107 12.50 -3.90 -19.44
C SER A 107 13.50 -4.37 -20.49
N THR A 108 14.17 -5.49 -20.30
CA THR A 108 15.26 -5.95 -21.18
C THR A 108 15.17 -7.42 -21.58
N ALA A 109 14.50 -8.26 -20.78
CA ALA A 109 14.39 -9.68 -21.07
C ALA A 109 13.11 -9.98 -21.87
N ASP A 110 13.19 -10.86 -22.86
CA ASP A 110 12.02 -11.36 -23.59
C ASP A 110 11.32 -12.49 -22.84
N ASP A 111 12.05 -13.22 -22.00
CA ASP A 111 11.53 -14.22 -21.07
C ASP A 111 11.76 -13.78 -19.63
N CYS A 112 10.71 -13.29 -18.97
CA CYS A 112 10.75 -12.85 -17.60
C CYS A 112 11.12 -13.96 -16.61
N MET A 113 10.65 -15.17 -16.83
CA MET A 113 10.93 -16.29 -15.94
C MET A 113 12.36 -16.79 -16.12
N GLY A 114 12.83 -16.91 -17.37
CA GLY A 114 14.21 -17.24 -17.70
C GLY A 114 15.22 -16.26 -17.14
N ALA A 115 14.90 -14.96 -17.11
CA ALA A 115 15.75 -13.92 -16.53
C ALA A 115 16.02 -14.10 -15.02
N LEU A 116 15.22 -14.86 -14.31
CA LEU A 116 15.45 -15.16 -12.88
C LEU A 116 16.63 -16.12 -12.69
N TYR A 117 16.89 -17.01 -13.68
CA TYR A 117 17.97 -18.01 -13.66
C TYR A 117 19.23 -17.53 -14.38
N ASP A 118 19.10 -16.58 -15.30
CA ASP A 118 20.23 -16.05 -16.07
C ASP A 118 21.06 -15.07 -15.20
N MET A 119 22.23 -15.51 -14.77
CA MET A 119 23.15 -14.70 -13.94
C MET A 119 23.67 -13.46 -14.68
N SER A 120 23.56 -13.39 -16.01
CA SER A 120 23.95 -12.24 -16.82
C SER A 120 22.84 -11.21 -17.01
N ALA A 121 21.58 -11.53 -16.67
CA ALA A 121 20.40 -10.69 -16.90
C ALA A 121 20.31 -9.43 -16.00
N GLY A 122 21.38 -9.08 -15.29
CA GLY A 122 21.44 -7.88 -14.46
C GLY A 122 20.75 -8.01 -13.10
N LYS A 123 20.50 -6.90 -12.44
CA LYS A 123 19.91 -6.85 -11.09
C LYS A 123 18.40 -7.14 -11.12
N ILE A 124 17.91 -7.64 -9.97
CA ILE A 124 16.50 -7.92 -9.71
C ILE A 124 16.04 -7.06 -8.52
N ALA A 125 15.08 -6.19 -8.74
CA ALA A 125 14.51 -5.37 -7.67
C ALA A 125 13.36 -6.09 -6.97
N LEU A 126 13.39 -6.14 -5.65
CA LEU A 126 12.24 -6.50 -4.80
C LEU A 126 12.20 -5.64 -3.54
N ALA A 127 11.05 -5.55 -2.90
CA ALA A 127 10.93 -4.95 -1.58
C ALA A 127 11.65 -5.82 -0.54
N ASN A 128 12.13 -5.21 0.55
CA ASN A 128 12.82 -5.94 1.63
C ASN A 128 11.89 -6.99 2.28
N PRO A 129 12.20 -8.29 2.22
CA PRO A 129 11.34 -9.36 2.72
C PRO A 129 11.13 -9.34 4.25
N VAL A 130 12.03 -8.68 4.99
CA VAL A 130 11.90 -8.55 6.46
C VAL A 130 10.74 -7.60 6.83
N THR A 131 10.53 -6.54 6.05
CA THR A 131 9.60 -5.48 6.42
C THR A 131 8.40 -5.36 5.47
N ALA A 132 8.47 -5.93 4.26
CA ALA A 132 7.44 -5.80 3.24
C ALA A 132 6.85 -7.16 2.86
N PRO A 133 5.51 -7.37 2.99
CA PRO A 133 4.84 -8.61 2.61
C PRO A 133 5.07 -9.02 1.15
N TYR A 134 5.05 -8.08 0.23
CA TYR A 134 5.37 -8.33 -1.19
C TYR A 134 6.82 -8.81 -1.39
N GLY A 135 7.77 -8.30 -0.60
CA GLY A 135 9.15 -8.77 -0.63
C GLY A 135 9.28 -10.19 -0.08
N ARG A 136 8.54 -10.52 0.99
CA ARG A 136 8.46 -11.88 1.54
C ARG A 136 7.88 -12.85 0.51
N ALA A 137 6.76 -12.48 -0.11
CA ALA A 137 6.13 -13.28 -1.15
C ALA A 137 7.04 -13.46 -2.39
N ALA A 138 7.79 -12.43 -2.79
CA ALA A 138 8.77 -12.54 -3.88
C ALA A 138 9.91 -13.50 -3.54
N LYS A 139 10.41 -13.49 -2.31
CA LYS A 139 11.41 -14.45 -1.83
C LYS A 139 10.86 -15.87 -1.81
N GLU A 140 9.66 -16.07 -1.26
CA GLU A 140 8.98 -17.37 -1.23
C GLU A 140 8.79 -17.93 -2.64
N PHE A 141 8.35 -17.10 -3.57
CA PHE A 141 8.22 -17.45 -4.99
C PHE A 141 9.56 -17.90 -5.59
N LEU A 142 10.64 -17.13 -5.43
CA LEU A 142 11.96 -17.48 -5.96
C LEU A 142 12.45 -18.82 -5.41
N ILE A 143 12.18 -19.11 -4.14
CA ILE A 143 12.48 -20.42 -3.54
C ILE A 143 11.61 -21.52 -4.16
N ALA A 144 10.30 -21.29 -4.26
CA ALA A 144 9.35 -22.28 -4.78
C ALA A 144 9.64 -22.71 -6.22
N VAL A 145 10.19 -21.80 -7.04
CA VAL A 145 10.58 -22.11 -8.42
C VAL A 145 12.07 -22.47 -8.57
N ASN A 146 12.82 -22.68 -7.47
CA ASN A 146 14.25 -22.98 -7.45
C ASN A 146 15.14 -21.92 -8.15
N ALA A 147 14.70 -20.66 -8.19
CA ALA A 147 15.46 -19.54 -8.76
C ALA A 147 16.28 -18.76 -7.73
N TRP A 148 16.09 -19.03 -6.41
CA TRP A 148 16.69 -18.23 -5.34
C TRP A 148 18.23 -18.17 -5.43
N ASP A 149 18.90 -19.30 -5.60
CA ASP A 149 20.36 -19.35 -5.63
C ASP A 149 20.98 -18.59 -6.81
N ALA A 150 20.32 -18.61 -7.98
CA ALA A 150 20.73 -17.85 -9.15
C ALA A 150 20.42 -16.34 -8.99
N ALA A 151 19.36 -15.99 -8.27
CA ALA A 151 18.87 -14.63 -8.10
C ALA A 151 19.57 -13.87 -6.96
N VAL A 152 19.87 -14.52 -5.83
CA VAL A 152 20.21 -13.87 -4.53
C VAL A 152 21.37 -12.88 -4.65
N GLY A 153 22.42 -13.20 -5.41
CA GLY A 153 23.57 -12.31 -5.63
C GLY A 153 23.28 -11.09 -6.50
N ARG A 154 22.12 -11.06 -7.18
CA ARG A 154 21.68 -9.99 -8.09
C ARG A 154 20.58 -9.13 -7.49
N ILE A 155 20.02 -9.52 -6.33
CA ILE A 155 18.89 -8.82 -5.73
C ILE A 155 19.33 -7.45 -5.19
N VAL A 156 18.55 -6.42 -5.49
CA VAL A 156 18.58 -5.13 -4.83
C VAL A 156 17.27 -4.91 -4.06
N TYR A 157 17.38 -4.64 -2.78
CA TYR A 157 16.24 -4.49 -1.89
C TYR A 157 15.80 -3.04 -1.77
N GLY A 158 14.59 -2.74 -2.21
CA GLY A 158 13.89 -1.52 -1.83
C GLY A 158 13.41 -1.58 -0.39
N GLN A 159 13.46 -0.48 0.35
CA GLN A 159 12.92 -0.42 1.73
C GLN A 159 11.41 -0.69 1.79
N ASN A 160 10.72 -0.49 0.67
CA ASN A 160 9.31 -0.76 0.45
C ASN A 160 9.08 -1.05 -1.05
N VAL A 161 7.84 -1.32 -1.44
CA VAL A 161 7.46 -1.63 -2.84
C VAL A 161 7.79 -0.47 -3.79
N LEU A 162 7.47 0.77 -3.42
CA LEU A 162 7.72 1.93 -4.31
C LEU A 162 9.20 2.13 -4.59
N GLN A 163 10.09 1.88 -3.63
CA GLN A 163 11.54 1.96 -3.89
C GLN A 163 12.02 0.83 -4.79
N ALA A 164 11.46 -0.38 -4.68
CA ALA A 164 11.78 -1.46 -5.63
C ALA A 164 11.34 -1.10 -7.06
N ILE A 165 10.16 -0.50 -7.22
CA ILE A 165 9.67 0.04 -8.48
C ILE A 165 10.60 1.14 -9.00
N GLN A 166 11.08 2.03 -8.15
CA GLN A 166 12.01 3.09 -8.52
C GLN A 166 13.34 2.52 -9.06
N PHE A 167 13.87 1.43 -8.49
CA PHE A 167 15.07 0.78 -9.03
C PHE A 167 14.84 0.23 -10.44
N ALA A 168 13.66 -0.32 -10.70
CA ALA A 168 13.28 -0.77 -12.05
C ALA A 168 13.07 0.43 -12.99
N ALA A 169 12.37 1.47 -12.53
CA ALA A 169 12.07 2.67 -13.31
C ALA A 169 13.32 3.44 -13.77
N THR A 170 14.37 3.46 -12.94
CA THR A 170 15.63 4.14 -13.25
C THR A 170 16.66 3.26 -13.99
N GLY A 171 16.30 2.00 -14.33
CA GLY A 171 17.18 1.06 -14.99
C GLY A 171 18.27 0.44 -14.09
N ASN A 172 18.29 0.77 -12.79
CA ASN A 172 19.24 0.16 -11.85
C ASN A 172 19.00 -1.34 -11.65
N ALA A 173 17.79 -1.81 -11.91
CA ALA A 173 17.40 -3.21 -11.93
C ALA A 173 16.47 -3.46 -13.12
N PRO A 174 16.97 -4.04 -14.21
CA PRO A 174 16.17 -4.29 -15.42
C PRO A 174 15.05 -5.31 -15.21
N THR A 175 15.11 -6.10 -14.15
CA THR A 175 14.08 -7.05 -13.73
C THR A 175 13.56 -6.68 -12.33
N ALA A 176 12.27 -6.90 -12.08
CA ALA A 176 11.64 -6.65 -10.78
C ALA A 176 10.55 -7.68 -10.48
N ILE A 177 10.38 -8.02 -9.20
CA ILE A 177 9.22 -8.77 -8.71
C ILE A 177 8.37 -7.81 -7.89
N ILE A 178 7.26 -7.38 -8.46
CA ILE A 178 6.45 -6.25 -7.99
C ILE A 178 4.95 -6.60 -7.96
N PRO A 179 4.11 -5.79 -7.28
CA PRO A 179 2.67 -5.95 -7.36
C PRO A 179 2.17 -5.83 -8.80
N ARG A 180 1.25 -6.70 -9.20
CA ARG A 180 0.60 -6.65 -10.53
C ARG A 180 -0.02 -5.28 -10.83
N THR A 181 -0.54 -4.62 -9.82
CA THR A 181 -1.14 -3.29 -9.91
C THR A 181 -0.18 -2.19 -10.42
N HIS A 182 1.13 -2.44 -10.34
CA HIS A 182 2.17 -1.51 -10.77
C HIS A 182 2.80 -1.89 -12.12
N ALA A 183 2.28 -2.89 -12.81
CA ALA A 183 2.81 -3.33 -14.12
C ALA A 183 2.89 -2.19 -15.15
N ASN A 184 1.91 -1.30 -15.14
CA ASN A 184 1.78 -0.14 -16.03
C ASN A 184 1.89 1.19 -15.28
N HIS A 185 2.58 1.22 -14.15
CA HIS A 185 2.77 2.45 -13.39
C HIS A 185 3.47 3.51 -14.25
N PRO A 186 3.01 4.79 -14.28
CA PRO A 186 3.55 5.81 -15.18
C PRO A 186 5.05 6.07 -15.06
N ALA A 187 5.64 5.82 -13.90
CA ALA A 187 7.09 5.93 -13.68
C ALA A 187 7.88 4.75 -14.26
N MET A 188 7.25 3.64 -14.61
CA MET A 188 7.92 2.45 -15.15
C MET A 188 8.14 2.59 -16.67
N PRO A 189 9.31 2.18 -17.21
CA PRO A 189 9.48 2.05 -18.64
C PRO A 189 8.58 0.94 -19.17
N ARG A 190 8.40 0.91 -20.49
CA ARG A 190 7.65 -0.17 -21.12
C ARG A 190 8.33 -1.52 -20.82
N ALA A 191 7.56 -2.46 -20.30
CA ALA A 191 8.03 -3.83 -20.15
C ALA A 191 8.29 -4.49 -21.51
N THR A 192 9.38 -5.24 -21.62
CA THR A 192 9.57 -6.20 -22.71
C THR A 192 8.82 -7.49 -22.42
N CYS A 193 8.78 -7.88 -21.15
CA CYS A 193 7.94 -8.98 -20.69
C CYS A 193 7.31 -8.71 -19.32
N THR A 194 6.18 -9.37 -19.06
CA THR A 194 5.59 -9.55 -17.74
C THR A 194 5.12 -11.00 -17.59
N ALA A 195 5.36 -11.61 -16.44
CA ALA A 195 4.90 -12.96 -16.12
C ALA A 195 4.18 -12.98 -14.78
N ALA A 196 3.00 -13.60 -14.73
CA ALA A 196 2.25 -13.76 -13.48
C ALA A 196 2.99 -14.71 -12.53
N VAL A 197 3.10 -14.34 -11.27
CA VAL A 197 3.59 -15.22 -10.19
C VAL A 197 2.44 -16.12 -9.75
N PRO A 198 2.61 -17.46 -9.76
CA PRO A 198 1.58 -18.39 -9.30
C PRO A 198 1.21 -18.14 -7.82
N ALA A 199 -0.08 -18.04 -7.54
CA ALA A 199 -0.58 -17.79 -6.18
C ALA A 199 -0.19 -18.90 -5.18
N SER A 200 0.06 -20.13 -5.66
CA SER A 200 0.49 -21.27 -4.85
C SER A 200 1.97 -21.22 -4.45
N SER A 201 2.76 -20.30 -5.02
CA SER A 201 4.20 -20.21 -4.76
C SER A 201 4.59 -19.30 -3.59
N HIS A 202 3.62 -18.67 -2.95
CA HIS A 202 3.82 -17.79 -1.80
C HIS A 202 2.58 -17.72 -0.91
N ALA A 203 2.74 -17.25 0.32
CA ALA A 203 1.62 -16.98 1.22
C ALA A 203 0.68 -15.91 0.61
N PRO A 204 -0.66 -16.00 0.83
CA PRO A 204 -1.61 -15.02 0.32
C PRO A 204 -1.28 -13.59 0.75
N LEU A 205 -1.36 -12.65 -0.20
CA LEU A 205 -1.19 -11.21 0.06
C LEU A 205 -2.55 -10.58 0.42
N GLU A 206 -3.14 -11.03 1.52
CA GLU A 206 -4.38 -10.48 2.06
C GLU A 206 -4.09 -9.15 2.75
N GLN A 207 -4.63 -8.09 2.17
CA GLN A 207 -4.44 -6.75 2.71
C GLN A 207 -5.57 -6.43 3.68
N GLN A 208 -5.19 -6.09 4.91
CA GLN A 208 -6.14 -5.79 5.97
C GLN A 208 -6.02 -4.35 6.44
N VAL A 209 -7.17 -3.76 6.74
CA VAL A 209 -7.29 -2.51 7.48
C VAL A 209 -7.59 -2.82 8.93
N VAL A 210 -7.12 -1.96 9.84
CA VAL A 210 -7.47 -1.98 11.25
C VAL A 210 -7.56 -0.56 11.79
N LEU A 211 -8.53 -0.30 12.67
CA LEU A 211 -8.71 0.96 13.37
C LEU A 211 -7.76 1.04 14.57
N ILE A 212 -6.93 2.08 14.63
CA ILE A 212 -5.99 2.30 15.72
C ILE A 212 -6.63 3.09 16.86
N SER A 213 -7.35 4.16 16.52
CA SER A 213 -8.08 4.99 17.51
C SER A 213 -9.59 4.82 17.36
N ALA A 214 -10.26 4.53 18.47
CA ALA A 214 -11.72 4.49 18.54
C ALA A 214 -12.36 5.89 18.65
N ASP A 215 -11.60 6.89 19.07
CA ASP A 215 -12.13 8.22 19.40
C ASP A 215 -12.31 9.10 18.15
N ASN A 216 -11.61 8.81 17.06
CA ASN A 216 -11.73 9.53 15.80
C ASN A 216 -12.91 8.99 14.96
N GLU A 217 -14.00 9.77 14.89
CA GLU A 217 -15.20 9.40 14.12
C GLU A 217 -14.91 9.30 12.61
N ALA A 218 -14.06 10.17 12.07
CA ALA A 218 -13.66 10.12 10.67
C ALA A 218 -12.93 8.82 10.34
N ALA A 219 -12.13 8.29 11.27
CA ALA A 219 -11.45 7.02 11.09
C ALA A 219 -12.43 5.84 11.00
N ARG A 220 -13.45 5.82 11.89
CA ARG A 220 -14.54 4.82 11.81
C ARG A 220 -15.29 4.93 10.50
N GLY A 221 -15.65 6.16 10.10
CA GLY A 221 -16.33 6.43 8.85
C GLY A 221 -15.53 5.98 7.62
N PHE A 222 -14.22 6.22 7.61
CA PHE A 222 -13.34 5.77 6.52
C PHE A 222 -13.23 4.25 6.44
N VAL A 223 -13.07 3.57 7.58
CA VAL A 223 -13.03 2.10 7.62
C VAL A 223 -14.34 1.50 7.11
N GLU A 224 -15.48 2.12 7.41
CA GLU A 224 -16.77 1.69 6.87
C GLU A 224 -16.91 2.05 5.38
N PHE A 225 -16.47 3.24 4.96
CA PHE A 225 -16.45 3.65 3.55
C PHE A 225 -15.70 2.64 2.66
N LEU A 226 -14.61 2.07 3.13
CA LEU A 226 -13.85 1.04 2.38
C LEU A 226 -14.68 -0.22 2.06
N ARG A 227 -15.79 -0.45 2.76
CA ARG A 227 -16.74 -1.57 2.50
C ARG A 227 -17.78 -1.22 1.45
N SER A 228 -17.93 0.05 1.10
CA SER A 228 -18.92 0.50 0.12
C SER A 228 -18.62 -0.04 -1.28
N ASP A 229 -19.66 -0.17 -2.10
CA ASP A 229 -19.51 -0.61 -3.49
C ASP A 229 -18.62 0.34 -4.28
N ALA A 230 -18.70 1.64 -4.02
CA ALA A 230 -17.84 2.64 -4.67
C ALA A 230 -16.35 2.41 -4.36
N ALA A 231 -15.98 2.20 -3.09
CA ALA A 231 -14.60 1.92 -2.72
C ALA A 231 -14.14 0.56 -3.27
N ARG A 232 -14.99 -0.47 -3.25
CA ARG A 232 -14.68 -1.79 -3.83
C ARG A 232 -14.45 -1.71 -5.34
N GLN A 233 -15.22 -0.92 -6.07
CA GLN A 233 -15.03 -0.69 -7.51
C GLN A 233 -13.68 -0.03 -7.80
N GLU A 234 -13.29 0.99 -7.04
CA GLU A 234 -11.99 1.64 -7.17
C GLU A 234 -10.82 0.68 -6.87
N ILE A 235 -10.96 -0.16 -5.84
CA ILE A 235 -9.96 -1.19 -5.50
C ILE A 235 -9.80 -2.18 -6.65
N VAL A 236 -10.90 -2.64 -7.23
CA VAL A 236 -10.88 -3.56 -8.39
C VAL A 236 -10.31 -2.87 -9.63
N ALA A 237 -10.69 -1.62 -9.90
CA ALA A 237 -10.16 -0.83 -11.02
C ALA A 237 -8.64 -0.62 -10.91
N ALA A 238 -8.12 -0.48 -9.69
CA ALA A 238 -6.68 -0.44 -9.42
C ALA A 238 -5.96 -1.80 -9.63
N GLY A 239 -6.70 -2.89 -9.90
CA GLY A 239 -6.15 -4.22 -10.23
C GLY A 239 -5.99 -5.16 -9.03
N TYR A 240 -6.54 -4.82 -7.86
CA TYR A 240 -6.65 -5.72 -6.71
C TYR A 240 -7.85 -6.66 -6.85
N GLU A 241 -7.81 -7.77 -6.11
CA GLU A 241 -8.97 -8.65 -5.93
C GLU A 241 -9.70 -8.27 -4.64
N VAL A 242 -11.01 -8.17 -4.69
CA VAL A 242 -11.86 -7.97 -3.52
C VAL A 242 -12.58 -9.30 -3.23
N LEU A 243 -12.52 -9.73 -1.98
CA LEU A 243 -13.22 -10.94 -1.54
C LEU A 243 -14.73 -10.66 -1.39
N PRO A 244 -15.58 -11.64 -1.65
CA PRO A 244 -17.04 -11.49 -1.50
C PRO A 244 -17.46 -11.19 -0.07
#